data_ba9dfee887031454749e5d351a104c8a
#
_entry.id   ba9dfee887031454749e5d351a104c8a
#
_cell.length_a   1.000
_cell.length_b   1.000
_cell.length_c   1.000
_cell.angle_alpha   90.00
_cell.angle_beta   90.00
_cell.angle_gamma   90.00
#
_symmetry.space_group_name_H-M   'P 1'
#
loop_
_entity.id
_entity.type
_entity.pdbx_description
1 polymer ?
#
loop_
_entity_poly.entity_id
_entity_poly.type
_entity_poly.pdbx_seq_one_letter_code
_entity_poly.pdbx_strand_id
1 'polypeptide(L)'
;FLATASATLQLDPIEPKEWDYQKAAHLLERAGFGATPYQIKQLADLTPEEAVQSIVYFTGVPESKLPLFEHSGVFEAGLDPFPPSRPATTNLATETGEALGIKIKASGNRPLQPIVNKFFYWLRASRLETDRVAHWWAERMLISNRPLEEKMALFWHGHFATNEDKVRDYRKMLKQLQLFQTQGLSDFRTLLISVAQDPAMLVFLDAGVNVKGSPNENFAREVMELFSM
;
A
#
# COMPACT_ATOMS: atom_id res chain seq x y z
N PHE A 1 -52.10 -0.65 5.80
CA PHE A 1 -51.10 0.17 6.49
C PHE A 1 -50.12 -0.78 7.17
N LEU A 2 -49.03 -1.11 6.48
CA LEU A 2 -47.87 -1.81 7.04
C LEU A 2 -46.91 -0.71 7.53
N ALA A 3 -46.78 -0.56 8.83
CA ALA A 3 -45.76 0.26 9.44
C ALA A 3 -44.41 -0.43 9.20
N THR A 4 -43.63 0.09 8.28
CA THR A 4 -42.20 -0.23 8.16
C THR A 4 -41.50 0.35 9.38
N ALA A 5 -41.24 -0.49 10.38
CA ALA A 5 -40.31 -0.15 11.46
C ALA A 5 -38.94 0.08 10.83
N SER A 6 -38.54 1.33 10.70
CA SER A 6 -37.16 1.71 10.43
C SER A 6 -36.37 1.28 11.66
N ALA A 7 -35.75 0.10 11.60
CA ALA A 7 -34.76 -0.30 12.58
C ALA A 7 -33.56 0.63 12.40
N THR A 8 -33.51 1.72 13.14
CA THR A 8 -32.26 2.42 13.40
C THR A 8 -31.34 1.39 14.05
N LEU A 9 -30.30 0.97 13.33
CA LEU A 9 -29.20 0.20 13.88
C LEU A 9 -28.55 1.07 14.97
N GLN A 10 -29.04 0.92 16.19
CA GLN A 10 -28.44 1.56 17.34
C GLN A 10 -27.26 0.68 17.74
N LEU A 11 -26.05 1.23 17.56
CA LEU A 11 -24.81 0.58 18.00
C LEU A 11 -24.66 0.81 19.48
N ASP A 12 -25.37 0.03 20.28
CA ASP A 12 -25.23 0.08 21.74
C ASP A 12 -23.92 -0.61 22.16
N PRO A 13 -23.20 -0.06 23.14
CA PRO A 13 -22.05 -0.73 23.72
C PRO A 13 -22.44 -2.11 24.25
N ILE A 14 -21.54 -3.08 24.08
CA ILE A 14 -21.74 -4.42 24.62
C ILE A 14 -21.75 -4.36 26.16
N GLU A 15 -22.75 -4.97 26.77
CA GLU A 15 -22.82 -5.08 28.22
C GLU A 15 -21.70 -6.02 28.76
N PRO A 16 -21.06 -5.69 29.91
CA PRO A 16 -19.99 -6.53 30.46
C PRO A 16 -20.39 -7.99 30.68
N LYS A 17 -21.63 -8.27 31.00
CA LYS A 17 -22.16 -9.65 31.18
C LYS A 17 -22.25 -10.45 29.87
N GLU A 18 -22.21 -9.78 28.73
CA GLU A 18 -22.31 -10.39 27.42
C GLU A 18 -20.93 -10.57 26.78
N TRP A 19 -19.88 -10.02 27.40
CA TRP A 19 -18.51 -10.19 26.96
C TRP A 19 -18.01 -11.58 27.31
N ASP A 20 -17.48 -12.28 26.31
CA ASP A 20 -17.01 -13.64 26.43
C ASP A 20 -15.87 -13.94 25.46
N TYR A 21 -15.36 -15.17 25.49
CA TYR A 21 -14.30 -15.65 24.60
C TYR A 21 -14.64 -15.48 23.12
N GLN A 22 -15.89 -15.72 22.72
CA GLN A 22 -16.29 -15.64 21.31
C GLN A 22 -16.29 -14.18 20.83
N LYS A 23 -16.71 -13.26 21.66
CA LYS A 23 -16.69 -11.82 21.32
C LYS A 23 -15.28 -11.26 21.32
N ALA A 24 -14.42 -11.71 22.21
CA ALA A 24 -13.00 -11.39 22.20
C ALA A 24 -12.32 -11.92 20.93
N ALA A 25 -12.61 -13.15 20.51
CA ALA A 25 -12.14 -13.71 19.25
C ALA A 25 -12.63 -12.89 18.06
N HIS A 26 -13.92 -12.55 18.03
CA HIS A 26 -14.49 -11.71 16.98
C HIS A 26 -13.81 -10.33 16.89
N LEU A 27 -13.55 -9.70 18.02
CA LEU A 27 -12.84 -8.42 18.06
C LEU A 27 -11.44 -8.54 17.45
N LEU A 28 -10.67 -9.59 17.80
CA LEU A 28 -9.34 -9.82 17.24
C LEU A 28 -9.34 -10.15 15.75
N GLU A 29 -10.40 -10.80 15.24
CA GLU A 29 -10.58 -11.01 13.80
C GLU A 29 -10.92 -9.72 13.06
N ARG A 30 -11.76 -8.87 13.65
CA ARG A 30 -12.19 -7.61 13.02
C ARG A 30 -11.11 -6.53 13.06
N ALA A 31 -10.42 -6.40 14.18
CA ALA A 31 -9.39 -5.39 14.39
C ALA A 31 -7.96 -5.89 14.07
N GLY A 32 -7.82 -7.15 13.66
CA GLY A 32 -6.54 -7.77 13.31
C GLY A 32 -6.73 -8.92 12.34
N PHE A 33 -5.88 -9.93 12.45
CA PHE A 33 -5.82 -11.10 11.56
C PHE A 33 -6.09 -12.42 12.32
N GLY A 34 -6.88 -12.36 13.38
CA GLY A 34 -7.09 -13.44 14.31
C GLY A 34 -6.07 -13.46 15.45
N ALA A 35 -6.13 -14.49 16.28
CA ALA A 35 -5.21 -14.66 17.40
C ALA A 35 -5.14 -16.11 17.87
N THR A 36 -4.13 -16.43 18.67
CA THR A 36 -4.03 -17.72 19.34
C THR A 36 -5.09 -17.86 20.45
N PRO A 37 -5.49 -19.08 20.83
CA PRO A 37 -6.43 -19.28 21.94
C PRO A 37 -5.98 -18.61 23.25
N TYR A 38 -4.69 -18.52 23.47
CA TYR A 38 -4.11 -17.85 24.63
C TYR A 38 -4.38 -16.32 24.59
N GLN A 39 -4.12 -15.67 23.46
CA GLN A 39 -4.38 -14.23 23.28
C GLN A 39 -5.85 -13.90 23.37
N ILE A 40 -6.73 -14.75 22.80
CA ILE A 40 -8.18 -14.58 22.88
C ILE A 40 -8.62 -14.64 24.35
N LYS A 41 -8.09 -15.63 25.10
CA LYS A 41 -8.42 -15.75 26.54
C LYS A 41 -7.95 -14.54 27.33
N GLN A 42 -6.71 -14.07 27.10
CA GLN A 42 -6.20 -12.86 27.75
C GLN A 42 -7.11 -11.64 27.49
N LEU A 43 -7.60 -11.49 26.26
CA LEU A 43 -8.50 -10.39 25.91
C LEU A 43 -9.90 -10.59 26.54
N ALA A 44 -10.39 -11.82 26.60
CA ALA A 44 -11.69 -12.14 27.22
C ALA A 44 -11.70 -11.93 28.74
N ASP A 45 -10.54 -11.98 29.39
CA ASP A 45 -10.40 -11.74 30.83
C ASP A 45 -10.43 -10.22 31.19
N LEU A 46 -10.39 -9.33 30.18
CA LEU A 46 -10.56 -7.88 30.34
C LEU A 46 -12.04 -7.50 30.27
N THR A 47 -12.36 -6.28 30.67
CA THR A 47 -13.66 -5.69 30.33
C THR A 47 -13.74 -5.36 28.84
N PRO A 48 -14.94 -5.26 28.22
CA PRO A 48 -15.09 -4.87 26.81
C PRO A 48 -14.35 -3.56 26.48
N GLU A 49 -14.43 -2.59 27.36
CA GLU A 49 -13.80 -1.28 27.19
C GLU A 49 -12.27 -1.40 27.20
N GLU A 50 -11.70 -2.08 28.19
CA GLU A 50 -10.25 -2.32 28.28
C GLU A 50 -9.75 -3.10 27.07
N ALA A 51 -10.51 -4.10 26.61
CA ALA A 51 -10.17 -4.88 25.42
C ALA A 51 -10.10 -4.00 24.16
N VAL A 52 -11.07 -3.14 23.94
CA VAL A 52 -11.07 -2.18 22.82
C VAL A 52 -9.93 -1.18 22.97
N GLN A 53 -9.74 -0.63 24.17
CA GLN A 53 -8.65 0.34 24.41
C GLN A 53 -7.29 -0.25 24.16
N SER A 54 -7.03 -1.51 24.53
CA SER A 54 -5.75 -2.20 24.31
C SER A 54 -5.41 -2.35 22.81
N ILE A 55 -6.42 -2.41 21.95
CA ILE A 55 -6.24 -2.55 20.49
C ILE A 55 -6.17 -1.18 19.81
N VAL A 56 -6.99 -0.23 20.22
CA VAL A 56 -7.11 1.08 19.56
C VAL A 56 -5.99 2.04 20.01
N TYR A 57 -5.65 2.04 21.30
CA TYR A 57 -4.65 2.94 21.87
C TYR A 57 -3.34 2.20 22.15
N PHE A 58 -2.69 1.74 21.10
CA PHE A 58 -1.39 1.07 21.20
C PHE A 58 -0.20 2.05 21.40
N THR A 59 -0.47 3.31 21.71
CA THR A 59 0.54 4.29 22.06
C THR A 59 1.32 3.80 23.29
N GLY A 60 2.58 3.44 23.12
CA GLY A 60 3.40 2.81 24.17
C GLY A 60 3.55 1.29 24.05
N VAL A 61 2.74 0.62 23.22
CA VAL A 61 3.03 -0.75 22.82
C VAL A 61 4.22 -0.71 21.87
N PRO A 62 5.36 -1.32 22.22
CA PRO A 62 6.50 -1.35 21.30
C PRO A 62 6.06 -2.04 20.01
N GLU A 63 6.42 -1.43 18.90
CA GLU A 63 6.37 -2.13 17.62
C GLU A 63 7.10 -3.46 17.83
N SER A 64 6.46 -4.55 17.43
CA SER A 64 7.10 -5.87 17.56
C SER A 64 8.52 -5.75 16.99
N LYS A 65 9.48 -6.49 17.55
CA LYS A 65 10.89 -6.54 17.09
C LYS A 65 11.02 -7.11 15.66
N LEU A 66 10.03 -6.85 14.82
CA LEU A 66 10.06 -7.21 13.42
C LEU A 66 11.10 -6.35 12.73
N PRO A 67 12.04 -6.96 12.03
CA PRO A 67 13.03 -6.21 11.28
C PRO A 67 12.34 -5.31 10.26
N LEU A 68 12.94 -4.16 10.00
CA LEU A 68 12.57 -3.36 8.83
C LEU A 68 12.79 -4.19 7.58
N PHE A 69 12.06 -3.85 6.51
CA PHE A 69 12.27 -4.51 5.23
C PHE A 69 13.72 -4.30 4.76
N GLU A 70 14.42 -5.41 4.53
CA GLU A 70 15.78 -5.40 4.02
C GLU A 70 15.79 -5.62 2.51
N HIS A 71 16.36 -4.66 1.77
CA HIS A 71 16.53 -4.77 0.34
C HIS A 71 17.54 -5.87 0.00
N SER A 72 17.26 -6.70 -1.02
CA SER A 72 18.13 -7.83 -1.36
C SER A 72 19.45 -7.45 -2.04
N GLY A 73 19.55 -6.21 -2.54
CA GLY A 73 20.68 -5.79 -3.37
C GLY A 73 20.64 -6.29 -4.81
N VAL A 74 19.61 -7.01 -5.22
CA VAL A 74 19.36 -7.37 -6.64
C VAL A 74 19.15 -6.13 -7.49
N PHE A 75 18.70 -5.09 -6.87
CA PHE A 75 18.54 -3.78 -7.46
C PHE A 75 19.91 -3.11 -7.62
N GLU A 76 20.30 -2.80 -8.86
CA GLU A 76 21.57 -2.16 -9.16
C GLU A 76 21.48 -0.63 -9.01
N ALA A 77 22.34 -0.07 -8.16
CA ALA A 77 22.48 1.38 -8.04
C ALA A 77 22.96 1.96 -9.39
N GLY A 78 22.28 2.97 -9.91
CA GLY A 78 22.56 3.57 -11.23
C GLY A 78 21.56 3.18 -12.31
N LEU A 79 20.64 2.27 -12.03
CA LEU A 79 19.43 2.08 -12.84
C LEU A 79 18.35 3.12 -12.51
N ASP A 80 18.59 3.94 -11.55
CA ASP A 80 17.65 4.97 -11.06
C ASP A 80 18.12 6.38 -11.48
N PRO A 81 17.26 7.27 -11.99
CA PRO A 81 15.87 7.01 -12.35
C PRO A 81 15.77 6.28 -13.69
N PHE A 82 15.12 5.11 -13.69
CA PHE A 82 14.92 4.38 -14.94
C PHE A 82 13.57 4.78 -15.58
N PRO A 83 13.47 4.86 -16.91
CA PRO A 83 12.22 5.20 -17.57
C PRO A 83 11.10 4.26 -17.15
N PRO A 84 9.93 4.78 -16.71
CA PRO A 84 8.87 3.96 -16.12
C PRO A 84 8.12 3.10 -17.13
N SER A 85 8.40 3.25 -18.42
CA SER A 85 7.67 2.54 -19.47
C SER A 85 8.58 2.10 -20.62
N ARG A 86 8.13 1.11 -21.38
CA ARG A 86 8.81 0.66 -22.58
C ARG A 86 8.96 1.76 -23.65
N PRO A 87 7.94 2.60 -23.94
CA PRO A 87 8.09 3.74 -24.83
C PRO A 87 9.19 4.73 -24.38
N ALA A 88 9.22 5.07 -23.09
CA ALA A 88 10.27 5.95 -22.54
C ALA A 88 11.67 5.35 -22.69
N THR A 89 11.82 4.02 -22.50
CA THR A 89 13.09 3.32 -22.75
C THR A 89 13.48 3.35 -24.22
N THR A 90 12.51 3.24 -25.13
CA THR A 90 12.75 3.34 -26.56
C THR A 90 13.23 4.74 -26.95
N ASN A 91 12.62 5.78 -26.37
CA ASN A 91 13.06 7.17 -26.58
C ASN A 91 14.49 7.38 -26.07
N LEU A 92 14.80 6.91 -24.87
CA LEU A 92 16.16 6.97 -24.32
C LEU A 92 17.18 6.24 -25.23
N ALA A 93 16.81 5.06 -25.75
CA ALA A 93 17.66 4.33 -26.69
C ALA A 93 17.84 5.10 -28.01
N THR A 94 16.79 5.78 -28.48
CA THR A 94 16.84 6.62 -29.67
C THR A 94 17.80 7.80 -29.48
N GLU A 95 17.61 8.56 -28.41
CA GLU A 95 18.46 9.72 -28.06
C GLU A 95 19.93 9.31 -27.90
N THR A 96 20.17 8.18 -27.20
CA THR A 96 21.53 7.65 -27.03
C THR A 96 22.14 7.24 -28.37
N GLY A 97 21.36 6.63 -29.24
CA GLY A 97 21.80 6.25 -30.58
C GLY A 97 22.18 7.46 -31.41
N GLU A 98 21.36 8.49 -31.40
CA GLU A 98 21.64 9.76 -32.13
C GLU A 98 22.91 10.43 -31.60
N ALA A 99 23.07 10.51 -30.27
CA ALA A 99 24.26 11.08 -29.64
C ALA A 99 25.56 10.32 -30.00
N LEU A 100 25.47 9.01 -30.24
CA LEU A 100 26.58 8.16 -30.64
C LEU A 100 26.76 8.07 -32.17
N GLY A 101 25.94 8.78 -32.95
CA GLY A 101 25.97 8.71 -34.42
C GLY A 101 25.51 7.36 -34.99
N ILE A 102 24.77 6.57 -34.24
CA ILE A 102 24.27 5.26 -34.66
C ILE A 102 22.94 5.44 -35.40
N LYS A 103 22.91 4.95 -36.66
CA LYS A 103 21.66 5.00 -37.44
C LYS A 103 20.60 4.06 -36.87
N ILE A 104 19.50 4.64 -36.39
CA ILE A 104 18.38 3.91 -35.72
C ILE A 104 17.47 3.35 -36.82
N LYS A 105 17.06 2.09 -36.63
CA LYS A 105 16.12 1.38 -37.53
C LYS A 105 14.79 1.14 -36.77
N ALA A 106 13.67 1.31 -37.42
CA ALA A 106 12.34 1.06 -36.87
C ALA A 106 12.15 -0.39 -36.37
N SER A 107 12.84 -1.36 -36.93
CA SER A 107 12.82 -2.78 -36.55
C SER A 107 13.69 -3.13 -35.31
N GLY A 108 14.28 -2.13 -34.67
CA GLY A 108 15.22 -2.29 -33.56
C GLY A 108 16.68 -2.20 -34.01
N ASN A 109 17.54 -1.93 -33.05
CA ASN A 109 18.97 -1.78 -33.29
C ASN A 109 19.76 -2.54 -32.22
N ARG A 110 20.44 -3.62 -32.61
CA ARG A 110 21.21 -4.47 -31.70
C ARG A 110 22.25 -3.72 -30.86
N PRO A 111 22.96 -2.68 -31.34
CA PRO A 111 23.88 -1.90 -30.51
C PRO A 111 23.21 -1.19 -29.32
N LEU A 112 21.91 -0.91 -29.42
CA LEU A 112 21.14 -0.25 -28.35
C LEU A 112 20.44 -1.26 -27.43
N GLN A 113 20.53 -2.55 -27.68
CA GLN A 113 19.91 -3.60 -26.85
C GLN A 113 20.32 -3.56 -25.39
N PRO A 114 21.56 -3.20 -25.00
CA PRO A 114 21.94 -3.06 -23.61
C PRO A 114 21.08 -2.06 -22.84
N ILE A 115 20.65 -0.97 -23.47
CA ILE A 115 19.77 0.04 -22.83
C ILE A 115 18.37 -0.56 -22.59
N VAL A 116 17.82 -1.27 -23.55
CA VAL A 116 16.53 -1.95 -23.46
C VAL A 116 16.59 -3.08 -22.42
N ASN A 117 17.69 -3.82 -22.38
CA ASN A 117 17.90 -4.90 -21.41
C ASN A 117 17.93 -4.37 -19.96
N LYS A 118 18.47 -3.19 -19.69
CA LYS A 118 18.46 -2.56 -18.38
C LYS A 118 17.04 -2.36 -17.89
N PHE A 119 16.11 -1.93 -18.73
CA PHE A 119 14.71 -1.81 -18.36
C PHE A 119 14.09 -3.14 -17.92
N PHE A 120 14.32 -4.21 -18.67
CA PHE A 120 13.78 -5.52 -18.32
C PHE A 120 14.42 -6.10 -17.06
N TYR A 121 15.73 -5.87 -16.88
CA TYR A 121 16.42 -6.26 -15.65
C TYR A 121 15.80 -5.56 -14.44
N TRP A 122 15.69 -4.24 -14.50
CA TRP A 122 15.09 -3.44 -13.44
C TRP A 122 13.65 -3.87 -13.14
N LEU A 123 12.83 -4.08 -14.14
CA LEU A 123 11.45 -4.52 -13.99
C LEU A 123 11.34 -5.87 -13.26
N ARG A 124 12.22 -6.81 -13.60
CA ARG A 124 12.27 -8.13 -12.94
C ARG A 124 12.78 -8.04 -11.51
N ALA A 125 13.81 -7.24 -11.29
CA ALA A 125 14.34 -6.98 -9.96
C ALA A 125 13.30 -6.32 -9.05
N SER A 126 12.57 -5.32 -9.57
CA SER A 126 11.47 -4.68 -8.84
C SER A 126 10.38 -5.68 -8.49
N ARG A 127 9.96 -6.54 -9.40
CA ARG A 127 8.94 -7.55 -9.14
C ARG A 127 9.37 -8.55 -8.06
N LEU A 128 10.62 -9.00 -8.11
CA LEU A 128 11.17 -9.91 -7.11
C LEU A 128 11.18 -9.25 -5.71
N GLU A 129 11.56 -7.98 -5.62
CA GLU A 129 11.48 -7.21 -4.37
C GLU A 129 10.05 -6.99 -3.92
N THR A 130 9.09 -6.79 -4.84
CA THR A 130 7.66 -6.67 -4.51
C THR A 130 7.13 -7.93 -3.87
N ASP A 131 7.49 -9.11 -4.38
CA ASP A 131 7.12 -10.39 -3.77
C ASP A 131 7.71 -10.52 -2.35
N ARG A 132 8.96 -10.06 -2.14
CA ARG A 132 9.58 -10.03 -0.81
C ARG A 132 8.87 -9.05 0.15
N VAL A 133 8.48 -7.88 -0.33
CA VAL A 133 7.67 -6.91 0.45
C VAL A 133 6.34 -7.56 0.86
N ALA A 134 5.68 -8.26 -0.04
CA ALA A 134 4.41 -8.92 0.25
C ALA A 134 4.56 -10.01 1.34
N HIS A 135 5.63 -10.82 1.29
CA HIS A 135 5.92 -11.83 2.31
C HIS A 135 6.25 -11.17 3.66
N TRP A 136 7.11 -10.16 3.66
CA TRP A 136 7.47 -9.41 4.87
C TRP A 136 6.25 -8.76 5.51
N TRP A 137 5.36 -8.19 4.71
CA TRP A 137 4.12 -7.59 5.22
C TRP A 137 3.15 -8.64 5.76
N ALA A 138 3.01 -9.78 5.09
CA ALA A 138 2.19 -10.89 5.58
C ALA A 138 2.71 -11.41 6.95
N GLU A 139 4.02 -11.50 7.13
CA GLU A 139 4.62 -11.84 8.42
C GLU A 139 4.29 -10.80 9.49
N ARG A 140 4.38 -9.50 9.18
CA ARG A 140 3.96 -8.42 10.10
C ARG A 140 2.50 -8.54 10.51
N MET A 141 1.60 -8.82 9.60
CA MET A 141 0.17 -9.02 9.89
C MET A 141 -0.05 -10.11 10.94
N LEU A 142 0.77 -11.18 10.92
CA LEU A 142 0.63 -12.33 11.82
C LEU A 142 1.24 -12.11 13.20
N ILE A 143 2.33 -11.33 13.29
CA ILE A 143 3.15 -11.26 14.52
C ILE A 143 3.27 -9.85 15.12
N SER A 144 2.64 -8.84 14.50
CA SER A 144 2.62 -7.47 15.03
C SER A 144 1.91 -7.39 16.38
N ASN A 145 2.50 -6.63 17.31
CA ASN A 145 1.84 -6.25 18.56
C ASN A 145 0.79 -5.14 18.35
N ARG A 146 0.70 -4.59 17.13
CA ARG A 146 -0.24 -3.54 16.72
C ARG A 146 -1.11 -4.01 15.56
N PRO A 147 -1.97 -5.03 15.79
CA PRO A 147 -2.72 -5.68 14.71
C PRO A 147 -3.65 -4.71 13.96
N LEU A 148 -4.21 -3.72 14.65
CA LEU A 148 -5.10 -2.73 14.02
C LEU A 148 -4.34 -1.82 13.03
N GLU A 149 -3.08 -1.48 13.29
CA GLU A 149 -2.24 -0.72 12.38
C GLU A 149 -2.09 -1.45 11.04
N GLU A 150 -1.74 -2.73 11.07
CA GLU A 150 -1.61 -3.55 9.87
C GLU A 150 -2.95 -3.81 9.18
N LYS A 151 -4.03 -3.97 9.96
CA LYS A 151 -5.39 -4.14 9.42
C LYS A 151 -5.86 -2.90 8.67
N MET A 152 -5.60 -1.72 9.22
CA MET A 152 -5.94 -0.46 8.56
C MET A 152 -5.05 -0.18 7.37
N ALA A 153 -3.77 -0.55 7.42
CA ALA A 153 -2.89 -0.46 6.25
C ALA A 153 -3.42 -1.33 5.10
N LEU A 154 -3.87 -2.56 5.38
CA LEU A 154 -4.48 -3.43 4.37
C LEU A 154 -5.80 -2.87 3.84
N PHE A 155 -6.64 -2.31 4.72
CA PHE A 155 -7.89 -1.66 4.31
C PHE A 155 -7.62 -0.51 3.33
N TRP A 156 -6.70 0.39 3.66
CA TRP A 156 -6.39 1.54 2.82
C TRP A 156 -5.68 1.14 1.53
N HIS A 157 -4.83 0.12 1.57
CA HIS A 157 -4.24 -0.44 0.35
C HIS A 157 -5.32 -0.97 -0.60
N GLY A 158 -6.35 -1.64 -0.08
CA GLY A 158 -7.50 -2.07 -0.87
C GLY A 158 -8.37 -0.92 -1.37
N HIS A 159 -8.60 0.10 -0.54
CA HIS A 159 -9.42 1.27 -0.89
C HIS A 159 -8.79 2.11 -2.00
N PHE A 160 -7.51 2.45 -1.88
CA PHE A 160 -6.78 3.24 -2.88
C PHE A 160 -6.33 2.42 -4.09
N ALA A 161 -6.40 1.09 -4.00
CA ALA A 161 -6.25 0.12 -5.08
C ALA A 161 -5.00 0.30 -5.98
N THR A 162 -3.95 0.97 -5.48
CA THR A 162 -2.70 1.17 -6.21
C THR A 162 -2.07 -0.18 -6.54
N ASN A 163 -1.73 -0.41 -7.81
CA ASN A 163 -1.30 -1.71 -8.30
C ASN A 163 0.16 -1.66 -8.78
N GLU A 164 0.97 -2.63 -8.34
CA GLU A 164 2.37 -2.78 -8.72
C GLU A 164 2.54 -3.05 -10.22
N ASP A 165 1.65 -3.76 -10.87
CA ASP A 165 1.72 -4.02 -12.31
C ASP A 165 1.73 -2.73 -13.15
N LYS A 166 1.15 -1.64 -12.64
CA LYS A 166 1.20 -0.31 -13.26
C LYS A 166 2.35 0.54 -12.72
N VAL A 167 2.56 0.55 -11.40
CA VAL A 167 3.59 1.37 -10.74
C VAL A 167 4.99 0.88 -11.08
N ARG A 168 5.21 -0.43 -11.07
CA ARG A 168 6.47 -1.10 -11.47
C ARG A 168 7.70 -0.62 -10.71
N ASP A 169 7.51 -0.20 -9.46
CA ASP A 169 8.58 0.23 -8.58
C ASP A 169 8.24 -0.16 -7.13
N TYR A 170 8.86 -1.25 -6.67
CA TYR A 170 8.61 -1.79 -5.33
C TYR A 170 8.89 -0.78 -4.21
N ARG A 171 9.82 0.17 -4.41
CA ARG A 171 10.16 1.19 -3.40
C ARG A 171 9.01 2.16 -3.20
N LYS A 172 8.32 2.52 -4.29
CA LYS A 172 7.12 3.35 -4.22
C LYS A 172 6.00 2.61 -3.53
N MET A 173 5.81 1.32 -3.85
CA MET A 173 4.80 0.47 -3.19
C MET A 173 5.10 0.29 -1.71
N LEU A 174 6.37 0.02 -1.34
CA LEU A 174 6.79 -0.08 0.06
C LEU A 174 6.57 1.24 0.82
N LYS A 175 6.92 2.37 0.21
CA LYS A 175 6.71 3.70 0.81
C LYS A 175 5.22 3.98 1.03
N GLN A 176 4.37 3.63 0.08
CA GLN A 176 2.92 3.77 0.23
C GLN A 176 2.36 2.86 1.33
N LEU A 177 2.85 1.62 1.43
CA LEU A 177 2.50 0.74 2.54
C LEU A 177 2.87 1.35 3.90
N GLN A 178 4.09 1.88 4.04
CA GLN A 178 4.54 2.57 5.24
C GLN A 178 3.70 3.82 5.56
N LEU A 179 3.23 4.53 4.52
CA LEU A 179 2.28 5.63 4.67
C LEU A 179 0.98 5.15 5.32
N PHE A 180 0.42 4.04 4.85
CA PHE A 180 -0.80 3.46 5.42
C PHE A 180 -0.60 2.94 6.84
N GLN A 181 0.54 2.35 7.16
CA GLN A 181 0.87 1.94 8.53
C GLN A 181 0.94 3.14 9.48
N THR A 182 1.55 4.24 9.05
CA THR A 182 1.75 5.42 9.91
C THR A 182 0.54 6.35 9.99
N GLN A 183 -0.27 6.43 8.94
CA GLN A 183 -1.37 7.38 8.85
C GLN A 183 -2.76 6.72 8.68
N GLY A 184 -2.82 5.41 8.60
CA GLY A 184 -4.09 4.69 8.38
C GLY A 184 -5.13 4.86 9.49
N LEU A 185 -4.71 5.29 10.67
CA LEU A 185 -5.57 5.63 11.81
C LEU A 185 -5.71 7.14 12.07
N SER A 186 -5.17 7.97 11.16
CA SER A 186 -5.34 9.43 11.22
C SER A 186 -6.70 9.86 10.66
N ASP A 187 -6.96 11.16 10.62
CA ASP A 187 -8.13 11.68 9.94
C ASP A 187 -8.03 11.48 8.42
N PHE A 188 -9.19 11.23 7.80
CA PHE A 188 -9.26 10.89 6.37
C PHE A 188 -8.73 11.99 5.46
N ARG A 189 -8.90 13.25 5.81
CA ARG A 189 -8.41 14.38 5.02
C ARG A 189 -6.89 14.37 4.94
N THR A 190 -6.23 14.19 6.08
CA THR A 190 -4.76 14.10 6.15
C THR A 190 -4.25 12.92 5.34
N LEU A 191 -4.87 11.74 5.49
CA LEU A 191 -4.52 10.56 4.73
C LEU A 191 -4.70 10.79 3.23
N LEU A 192 -5.85 11.30 2.79
CA LEU A 192 -6.14 11.56 1.36
C LEU A 192 -5.14 12.52 0.74
N ILE A 193 -4.78 13.60 1.44
CA ILE A 193 -3.77 14.55 0.96
C ILE A 193 -2.41 13.86 0.81
N SER A 194 -2.02 13.05 1.79
CA SER A 194 -0.75 12.32 1.76
C SER A 194 -0.72 11.29 0.62
N VAL A 195 -1.81 10.57 0.38
CA VAL A 195 -1.94 9.62 -0.73
C VAL A 195 -1.94 10.33 -2.09
N ALA A 196 -2.60 11.48 -2.20
CA ALA A 196 -2.57 12.29 -3.43
C ALA A 196 -1.16 12.80 -3.79
N GLN A 197 -0.26 12.87 -2.83
CA GLN A 197 1.14 13.26 -3.02
C GLN A 197 2.09 12.07 -3.09
N ASP A 198 1.58 10.87 -2.85
CA ASP A 198 2.40 9.66 -2.82
C ASP A 198 2.90 9.29 -4.22
N PRO A 199 4.21 8.97 -4.38
CA PRO A 199 4.79 8.63 -5.68
C PRO A 199 4.16 7.41 -6.37
N ALA A 200 3.67 6.41 -5.63
CA ALA A 200 2.99 5.27 -6.24
C ALA A 200 1.63 5.69 -6.82
N MET A 201 0.85 6.48 -6.09
CA MET A 201 -0.43 7.02 -6.55
C MET A 201 -0.25 7.94 -7.75
N LEU A 202 0.75 8.83 -7.74
CA LEU A 202 1.04 9.72 -8.87
C LEU A 202 1.37 8.95 -10.15
N VAL A 203 2.11 7.85 -10.05
CA VAL A 203 2.37 6.96 -11.20
C VAL A 203 1.11 6.20 -11.59
N PHE A 204 0.37 5.69 -10.62
CA PHE A 204 -0.84 4.90 -10.85
C PHE A 204 -1.93 5.68 -11.59
N LEU A 205 -2.09 6.97 -11.29
CA LEU A 205 -3.06 7.86 -11.94
C LEU A 205 -2.47 8.71 -13.09
N ASP A 206 -1.31 8.34 -13.61
CA ASP A 206 -0.65 9.01 -14.74
C ASP A 206 -0.40 10.52 -14.51
N ALA A 207 -0.16 10.94 -13.27
CA ALA A 207 0.06 12.35 -12.94
C ALA A 207 1.30 12.94 -13.61
N GLY A 208 2.23 12.10 -14.07
CA GLY A 208 3.43 12.53 -14.82
C GLY A 208 3.15 13.19 -16.18
N VAL A 209 1.92 13.03 -16.72
CA VAL A 209 1.48 13.73 -17.95
C VAL A 209 0.83 15.08 -17.67
N ASN A 210 0.69 15.44 -16.39
CA ASN A 210 0.07 16.69 -15.95
C ASN A 210 1.07 17.85 -16.07
N VAL A 211 0.89 18.71 -17.06
CA VAL A 211 1.78 19.84 -17.34
C VAL A 211 1.01 21.17 -17.34
N LYS A 212 1.73 22.27 -17.10
CA LYS A 212 1.15 23.62 -17.15
C LYS A 212 0.50 23.88 -18.53
N GLY A 213 -0.80 24.19 -18.53
CA GLY A 213 -1.59 24.46 -19.74
C GLY A 213 -2.26 23.21 -20.34
N SER A 214 -1.97 22.02 -19.83
CA SER A 214 -2.65 20.78 -20.20
C SER A 214 -2.81 19.90 -18.94
N PRO A 215 -3.72 20.27 -18.01
CA PRO A 215 -3.94 19.51 -16.79
C PRO A 215 -4.54 18.14 -17.11
N ASN A 216 -4.09 17.13 -16.39
CA ASN A 216 -4.68 15.79 -16.42
C ASN A 216 -5.92 15.77 -15.56
N GLU A 217 -7.10 15.82 -16.18
CA GLU A 217 -8.38 15.76 -15.46
C GLU A 217 -8.59 14.41 -14.77
N ASN A 218 -8.01 13.33 -15.32
CA ASN A 218 -8.20 11.98 -14.79
C ASN A 218 -7.74 11.87 -13.34
N PHE A 219 -6.56 12.43 -12.99
CA PHE A 219 -6.07 12.41 -11.62
C PHE A 219 -7.07 13.05 -10.64
N ALA A 220 -7.55 14.25 -10.96
CA ALA A 220 -8.47 14.97 -10.09
C ALA A 220 -9.84 14.25 -9.99
N ARG A 221 -10.33 13.71 -11.10
CA ARG A 221 -11.59 12.96 -11.16
C ARG A 221 -11.51 11.68 -10.32
N GLU A 222 -10.47 10.86 -10.51
CA GLU A 222 -10.31 9.60 -9.77
C GLU A 222 -10.16 9.84 -8.26
N VAL A 223 -9.41 10.88 -7.86
CA VAL A 223 -9.28 11.24 -6.44
C VAL A 223 -10.62 11.63 -5.83
N MET A 224 -11.45 12.39 -6.57
CA MET A 224 -12.75 12.83 -6.08
C MET A 224 -13.80 11.71 -6.14
N GLU A 225 -13.89 10.99 -7.24
CA GLU A 225 -14.99 10.05 -7.49
C GLU A 225 -14.76 8.66 -6.89
N LEU A 226 -13.52 8.16 -6.89
CA LEU A 226 -13.24 6.80 -6.43
C LEU A 226 -12.72 6.76 -4.99
N PHE A 227 -12.00 7.78 -4.55
CA PHE A 227 -11.28 7.70 -3.28
C PHE A 227 -11.82 8.61 -2.18
N SER A 228 -12.72 9.56 -2.50
CA SER A 228 -13.24 10.51 -1.51
C SER A 228 -14.76 10.61 -1.39
N MET A 229 -15.52 9.85 -2.17
CA MET A 229 -17.00 9.82 -2.09
C MET A 229 -17.52 8.50 -1.56
#